data_dbe4f56fce35e4752b1b672db52dda8a
#
_entry.id   dbe4f56fce35e4752b1b672db52dda8a
#
_cell.length_a   1.000
_cell.length_b   1.000
_cell.length_c   1.000
_cell.angle_alpha   90.00
_cell.angle_beta   90.00
_cell.angle_gamma   90.00
#
_symmetry.space_group_name_H-M   'P 1'
#
loop_
_entity.id
_entity.type
_entity.pdbx_description
1 polymer ?
#
loop_
_entity_poly.entity_id
_entity_poly.type
_entity_poly.pdbx_seq_one_letter_code
_entity_poly.pdbx_strand_id
1 'polypeptide(L)'
;MVKTLLKSVRQYKRVSIETPLFVTMEVILECTIPLIMSKLIDDMTGTSMAPILKYGALLLVLATLSLLFGVLSARAAATAGCGLAKNLRRDLYFKTQDFAFADIDKFSSSSLVTRMTTDVSNVQNAYQMLIRMAVCAPLMTVFSVIMSMSINVRMSFIFLALLPVLAAALFGIFFYVHPIFKRIFKKYDALNNSVQENVGGIRVVKSFVREDYEKKKFENAAEEVRKDFTMAEKILALNNPVMTFCIYVSMLLVSFFGAKLIIGTGGSELSTGELSSLISYGVQILTSMMMLSMVFVMCSMAQESGDRIAEVLNHESVLRSPENGATDVKDGSVEFDHVSFRYSGKNKKFALTDIDLKIPSGSTIGIIGGTGSAKTTLIQLIPRLYDVTVGAVKVGGRDVREYDLQALRDAVAVVLQKNVLFSGTIKENLRWGNKNATDEELIHACQLAQADEFVTQFPDGYDTYIEQGGTNVSGGQKQRLCIARAILKKPKILILDDSTSAVDTKTDALIRQAFKHELPDTTKIIIAQRVSSVQDADRILVMDGGRIVESGTHEELLALNGIYREVNDSQTKSKEA
;
A
#
# COMPACT_ATOMS: atom_id res chain seq x y z
N MET A 1 -13.85 8.19 5.28
CA MET A 1 -13.27 6.86 5.51
C MET A 1 -14.30 5.74 5.50
N VAL A 2 -15.12 5.53 6.57
CA VAL A 2 -16.00 4.35 6.73
C VAL A 2 -16.89 4.06 5.52
N LYS A 3 -17.57 5.09 4.98
CA LYS A 3 -18.43 4.94 3.78
C LYS A 3 -17.65 4.43 2.55
N THR A 4 -16.39 4.85 2.39
CA THR A 4 -15.53 4.42 1.27
C THR A 4 -15.13 2.95 1.43
N LEU A 5 -14.68 2.55 2.64
CA LEU A 5 -14.29 1.18 2.92
C LEU A 5 -15.45 0.20 2.81
N LEU A 6 -16.63 0.57 3.31
CA LEU A 6 -17.84 -0.28 3.24
C LEU A 6 -18.33 -0.53 1.80
N LYS A 7 -18.00 0.34 0.82
CA LYS A 7 -18.29 0.06 -0.59
C LYS A 7 -17.60 -1.20 -1.09
N SER A 8 -16.45 -1.55 -0.54
CA SER A 8 -15.68 -2.75 -0.92
C SER A 8 -16.17 -4.05 -0.29
N VAL A 9 -17.20 -4.02 0.58
CA VAL A 9 -17.82 -5.24 1.12
C VAL A 9 -18.53 -6.06 0.01
N ARG A 10 -19.23 -5.41 -0.93
CA ARG A 10 -19.85 -6.00 -2.16
C ARG A 10 -20.57 -7.33 -1.90
N GLN A 11 -20.09 -8.42 -2.49
CA GLN A 11 -20.69 -9.77 -2.40
C GLN A 11 -20.69 -10.37 -0.98
N TYR A 12 -19.89 -9.81 -0.07
CA TYR A 12 -19.80 -10.30 1.32
C TYR A 12 -20.81 -9.65 2.27
N LYS A 13 -21.73 -8.79 1.77
CA LYS A 13 -22.76 -8.12 2.59
C LYS A 13 -23.64 -9.10 3.35
N ARG A 14 -24.06 -10.20 2.68
CA ARG A 14 -24.91 -11.22 3.29
C ARG A 14 -24.21 -11.85 4.49
N VAL A 15 -22.99 -12.32 4.31
CA VAL A 15 -22.21 -12.98 5.37
C VAL A 15 -21.91 -11.99 6.52
N SER A 16 -21.68 -10.71 6.20
CA SER A 16 -21.48 -9.65 7.20
C SER A 16 -22.71 -9.40 8.07
N ILE A 17 -23.94 -9.63 7.54
CA ILE A 17 -25.19 -9.51 8.29
C ILE A 17 -25.51 -10.82 9.06
N GLU A 18 -25.17 -11.97 8.50
CA GLU A 18 -25.33 -13.28 9.16
C GLU A 18 -24.48 -13.37 10.43
N THR A 19 -23.30 -12.76 10.45
CA THR A 19 -22.40 -12.78 11.62
C THR A 19 -23.05 -12.25 12.90
N PRO A 20 -23.58 -11.00 12.96
CA PRO A 20 -24.30 -10.49 14.13
C PRO A 20 -25.49 -11.35 14.54
N LEU A 21 -26.17 -11.96 13.58
CA LEU A 21 -27.34 -12.82 13.84
C LEU A 21 -26.92 -14.11 14.56
N PHE A 22 -25.86 -14.78 14.09
CA PHE A 22 -25.32 -15.96 14.77
C PHE A 22 -24.76 -15.62 16.15
N VAL A 23 -24.08 -14.48 16.29
CA VAL A 23 -23.61 -13.97 17.59
C VAL A 23 -24.76 -13.75 18.55
N THR A 24 -25.88 -13.18 18.10
CA THR A 24 -27.04 -12.95 18.95
C THR A 24 -27.60 -14.27 19.47
N MET A 25 -27.70 -15.31 18.61
CA MET A 25 -28.12 -16.64 19.03
C MET A 25 -27.17 -17.30 20.01
N GLU A 26 -25.84 -17.18 19.75
CA GLU A 26 -24.77 -17.65 20.66
C GLU A 26 -24.94 -17.00 22.04
N VAL A 27 -25.10 -15.69 22.13
CA VAL A 27 -25.27 -14.95 23.40
C VAL A 27 -26.55 -15.34 24.15
N ILE A 28 -27.68 -15.48 23.45
CA ILE A 28 -28.94 -15.90 24.08
C ILE A 28 -28.79 -17.30 24.74
N LEU A 29 -28.15 -18.23 24.03
CA LEU A 29 -27.89 -19.57 24.57
C LEU A 29 -26.93 -19.52 25.77
N GLU A 30 -25.83 -18.80 25.68
CA GLU A 30 -24.86 -18.63 26.76
C GLU A 30 -25.49 -17.99 28.01
N CYS A 31 -26.35 -16.98 27.85
CA CYS A 31 -27.05 -16.36 28.98
C CYS A 31 -28.16 -17.26 29.56
N THR A 32 -28.65 -18.28 28.82
CA THR A 32 -29.64 -19.23 29.31
C THR A 32 -29.00 -20.34 30.15
N ILE A 33 -27.74 -20.71 29.89
CA ILE A 33 -27.05 -21.80 30.60
C ILE A 33 -27.02 -21.59 32.12
N PRO A 34 -26.65 -20.44 32.69
CA PRO A 34 -26.65 -20.25 34.15
C PRO A 34 -28.04 -20.39 34.78
N LEU A 35 -29.11 -19.97 34.07
CA LEU A 35 -30.48 -20.10 34.55
C LEU A 35 -30.91 -21.59 34.69
N ILE A 36 -30.51 -22.43 33.72
CA ILE A 36 -30.81 -23.87 33.80
C ILE A 36 -29.93 -24.56 34.84
N MET A 37 -28.69 -24.09 34.98
CA MET A 37 -27.76 -24.56 36.00
C MET A 37 -28.28 -24.30 37.42
N SER A 38 -28.95 -23.16 37.66
CA SER A 38 -29.61 -22.85 38.93
C SER A 38 -30.63 -23.93 39.30
N LYS A 39 -31.51 -24.30 38.36
CA LYS A 39 -32.52 -25.34 38.59
C LYS A 39 -31.89 -26.70 38.85
N LEU A 40 -30.78 -27.04 38.16
CA LEU A 40 -30.05 -28.26 38.39
C LEU A 40 -29.51 -28.30 39.83
N ILE A 41 -28.90 -27.22 40.30
CA ILE A 41 -28.31 -27.11 41.66
C ILE A 41 -29.40 -27.24 42.73
N ASP A 42 -30.53 -26.56 42.53
CA ASP A 42 -31.63 -26.60 43.50
C ASP A 42 -32.26 -28.00 43.57
N ASP A 43 -32.42 -28.72 42.48
CA ASP A 43 -32.94 -30.08 42.43
C ASP A 43 -31.93 -31.15 42.93
N MET A 44 -30.63 -30.82 43.05
CA MET A 44 -29.60 -31.73 43.64
C MET A 44 -29.85 -32.01 45.13
N THR A 45 -30.61 -31.18 45.81
CA THR A 45 -30.99 -31.42 47.23
C THR A 45 -32.12 -32.43 47.35
N GLY A 46 -32.77 -32.83 46.25
CA GLY A 46 -33.80 -33.84 46.20
C GLY A 46 -33.29 -35.29 46.17
N THR A 47 -34.15 -36.25 46.39
CA THR A 47 -33.84 -37.70 46.42
C THR A 47 -33.90 -38.37 45.04
N SER A 48 -34.26 -37.66 43.98
CA SER A 48 -34.50 -38.21 42.62
C SER A 48 -33.39 -37.84 41.66
N MET A 49 -32.83 -38.81 40.92
CA MET A 49 -31.83 -38.58 39.86
C MET A 49 -32.47 -38.11 38.54
N ALA A 50 -33.78 -38.24 38.34
CA ALA A 50 -34.45 -37.92 37.08
C ALA A 50 -34.35 -36.43 36.70
N PRO A 51 -34.55 -35.43 37.60
CA PRO A 51 -34.36 -34.01 37.28
C PRO A 51 -32.92 -33.69 36.89
N ILE A 52 -31.93 -34.28 37.59
CA ILE A 52 -30.52 -34.06 37.33
C ILE A 52 -30.14 -34.52 35.93
N LEU A 53 -30.59 -35.71 35.50
CA LEU A 53 -30.39 -36.22 34.14
C LEU A 53 -31.06 -35.35 33.10
N LYS A 54 -32.29 -34.89 33.39
CA LYS A 54 -33.05 -33.99 32.47
C LYS A 54 -32.34 -32.66 32.25
N TYR A 55 -31.95 -31.95 33.32
CA TYR A 55 -31.27 -30.66 33.20
C TYR A 55 -29.84 -30.82 32.68
N GLY A 56 -29.13 -31.88 33.05
CA GLY A 56 -27.82 -32.20 32.49
C GLY A 56 -27.86 -32.44 30.99
N ALA A 57 -28.84 -33.21 30.50
CA ALA A 57 -29.05 -33.39 29.06
C ALA A 57 -29.41 -32.07 28.36
N LEU A 58 -30.28 -31.24 28.97
CA LEU A 58 -30.63 -29.93 28.43
C LEU A 58 -29.43 -28.99 28.34
N LEU A 59 -28.58 -28.93 29.36
CA LEU A 59 -27.36 -28.14 29.38
C LEU A 59 -26.40 -28.59 28.28
N LEU A 60 -26.26 -29.89 28.06
CA LEU A 60 -25.42 -30.45 27.00
C LEU A 60 -25.92 -30.04 25.60
N VAL A 61 -27.25 -30.06 25.40
CA VAL A 61 -27.86 -29.58 24.14
C VAL A 61 -27.62 -28.08 23.96
N LEU A 62 -27.85 -27.26 25.00
CA LEU A 62 -27.61 -25.81 24.92
C LEU A 62 -26.14 -25.48 24.64
N ALA A 63 -25.20 -26.15 25.31
CA ALA A 63 -23.76 -25.98 25.08
C ALA A 63 -23.37 -26.37 23.64
N THR A 64 -23.93 -27.48 23.12
CA THR A 64 -23.68 -27.90 21.73
C THR A 64 -24.24 -26.92 20.71
N LEU A 65 -25.44 -26.38 20.95
CA LEU A 65 -26.02 -25.33 20.10
C LEU A 65 -25.24 -24.03 20.18
N SER A 66 -24.78 -23.61 21.37
CA SER A 66 -23.92 -22.43 21.54
C SER A 66 -22.62 -22.60 20.77
N LEU A 67 -21.96 -23.76 20.89
CA LEU A 67 -20.76 -24.09 20.12
C LEU A 67 -21.03 -24.00 18.62
N LEU A 68 -22.17 -24.55 18.14
CA LEU A 68 -22.53 -24.50 16.72
C LEU A 68 -22.63 -23.05 16.23
N PHE A 69 -23.39 -22.19 16.92
CA PHE A 69 -23.56 -20.80 16.56
C PHE A 69 -22.26 -20.00 16.70
N GLY A 70 -21.42 -20.30 17.69
CA GLY A 70 -20.09 -19.73 17.85
C GLY A 70 -19.16 -20.05 16.68
N VAL A 71 -19.17 -21.31 16.21
CA VAL A 71 -18.42 -21.72 15.02
C VAL A 71 -18.95 -21.03 13.75
N LEU A 72 -20.28 -20.99 13.59
CA LEU A 72 -20.90 -20.33 12.43
C LEU A 72 -20.59 -18.82 12.41
N SER A 73 -20.70 -18.14 13.56
CA SER A 73 -20.37 -16.71 13.69
C SER A 73 -18.91 -16.43 13.37
N ALA A 74 -18.00 -17.26 13.88
CA ALA A 74 -16.56 -17.12 13.64
C ALA A 74 -16.20 -17.34 12.17
N ARG A 75 -16.77 -18.39 11.53
CA ARG A 75 -16.57 -18.66 10.08
C ARG A 75 -17.12 -17.52 9.22
N ALA A 76 -18.31 -17.03 9.54
CA ALA A 76 -18.94 -15.92 8.83
C ALA A 76 -18.10 -14.65 8.97
N ALA A 77 -17.65 -14.29 10.19
CA ALA A 77 -16.80 -13.14 10.44
C ALA A 77 -15.48 -13.22 9.69
N ALA A 78 -14.82 -14.38 9.70
CA ALA A 78 -13.57 -14.59 8.96
C ALA A 78 -13.77 -14.45 7.45
N THR A 79 -14.84 -15.05 6.90
CA THR A 79 -15.17 -14.93 5.47
C THR A 79 -15.45 -13.49 5.06
N ALA A 80 -16.21 -12.75 5.88
CA ALA A 80 -16.51 -11.34 5.63
C ALA A 80 -15.26 -10.45 5.71
N GLY A 81 -14.42 -10.64 6.72
CA GLY A 81 -13.17 -9.89 6.91
C GLY A 81 -12.17 -10.14 5.78
N CYS A 82 -11.88 -11.40 5.48
CA CYS A 82 -10.98 -11.77 4.38
C CYS A 82 -11.54 -11.33 3.03
N GLY A 83 -12.85 -11.39 2.84
CA GLY A 83 -13.53 -10.92 1.64
C GLY A 83 -13.41 -9.42 1.43
N LEU A 84 -13.60 -8.62 2.49
CA LEU A 84 -13.36 -7.19 2.47
C LEU A 84 -11.90 -6.88 2.10
N ALA A 85 -10.94 -7.55 2.74
CA ALA A 85 -9.51 -7.34 2.46
C ALA A 85 -9.12 -7.67 1.02
N LYS A 86 -9.66 -8.77 0.47
CA LYS A 86 -9.49 -9.12 -0.96
C LYS A 86 -9.96 -7.99 -1.86
N ASN A 87 -11.17 -7.47 -1.61
CA ASN A 87 -11.74 -6.40 -2.43
C ASN A 87 -10.98 -5.09 -2.26
N LEU A 88 -10.57 -4.72 -1.04
CA LEU A 88 -9.75 -3.52 -0.79
C LEU A 88 -8.40 -3.58 -1.51
N ARG A 89 -7.69 -4.73 -1.45
CA ARG A 89 -6.43 -4.92 -2.18
C ARG A 89 -6.63 -4.77 -3.68
N ARG A 90 -7.69 -5.37 -4.23
CA ARG A 90 -8.05 -5.23 -5.64
C ARG A 90 -8.33 -3.77 -6.00
N ASP A 91 -9.15 -3.09 -5.21
CA ASP A 91 -9.56 -1.71 -5.49
C ASP A 91 -8.36 -0.75 -5.41
N LEU A 92 -7.49 -0.92 -4.42
CA LEU A 92 -6.24 -0.17 -4.29
C LEU A 92 -5.30 -0.44 -5.47
N TYR A 93 -5.12 -1.69 -5.84
CA TYR A 93 -4.23 -2.06 -6.95
C TYR A 93 -4.72 -1.48 -8.27
N PHE A 94 -6.01 -1.61 -8.58
CA PHE A 94 -6.59 -1.05 -9.81
C PHE A 94 -6.50 0.47 -9.81
N LYS A 95 -6.80 1.10 -8.67
CA LYS A 95 -6.68 2.56 -8.53
C LYS A 95 -5.25 3.07 -8.77
N THR A 96 -4.25 2.33 -8.28
CA THR A 96 -2.84 2.68 -8.51
C THR A 96 -2.40 2.52 -9.96
N GLN A 97 -3.01 1.63 -10.74
CA GLN A 97 -2.73 1.52 -12.18
C GLN A 97 -3.20 2.76 -12.96
N ASP A 98 -4.24 3.46 -12.45
CA ASP A 98 -4.78 4.69 -13.06
C ASP A 98 -4.01 5.96 -12.63
N PHE A 99 -3.00 5.83 -11.75
CA PHE A 99 -2.24 6.97 -11.24
C PHE A 99 -1.27 7.53 -12.28
N ALA A 100 -1.21 8.86 -12.34
CA ALA A 100 -0.14 9.57 -13.03
C ALA A 100 1.17 9.52 -12.21
N PHE A 101 2.30 9.86 -12.85
CA PHE A 101 3.59 9.94 -12.15
C PHE A 101 3.56 10.93 -10.99
N ALA A 102 2.89 12.07 -11.16
CA ALA A 102 2.70 13.05 -10.09
C ALA A 102 1.96 12.48 -8.87
N ASP A 103 1.02 11.54 -9.08
CA ASP A 103 0.30 10.88 -8.01
C ASP A 103 1.21 9.86 -7.29
N ILE A 104 2.03 9.12 -8.06
CA ILE A 104 3.01 8.18 -7.50
C ILE A 104 4.08 8.93 -6.70
N ASP A 105 4.54 10.08 -7.17
CA ASP A 105 5.47 10.95 -6.44
C ASP A 105 4.87 11.43 -5.10
N LYS A 106 3.57 11.75 -5.09
CA LYS A 106 2.84 12.16 -3.88
C LYS A 106 2.74 11.04 -2.84
N PHE A 107 2.36 9.84 -3.27
CA PHE A 107 2.08 8.72 -2.35
C PHE A 107 3.33 7.87 -2.05
N SER A 108 4.34 7.88 -2.86
CA SER A 108 5.49 6.97 -2.93
C SER A 108 5.13 5.49 -3.10
N SER A 109 5.95 4.74 -3.83
CA SER A 109 5.70 3.31 -4.09
C SER A 109 5.74 2.47 -2.81
N SER A 110 6.66 2.77 -1.87
CA SER A 110 6.77 2.07 -0.59
C SER A 110 5.52 2.25 0.28
N SER A 111 4.98 3.48 0.34
CA SER A 111 3.75 3.77 1.07
C SER A 111 2.53 3.04 0.46
N LEU A 112 2.43 2.99 -0.88
CA LEU A 112 1.36 2.25 -1.55
C LEU A 112 1.40 0.75 -1.25
N VAL A 113 2.60 0.14 -1.22
CA VAL A 113 2.78 -1.26 -0.81
C VAL A 113 2.33 -1.48 0.63
N THR A 114 2.73 -0.61 1.57
CA THR A 114 2.32 -0.69 2.98
C THR A 114 0.79 -0.61 3.12
N ARG A 115 0.14 0.27 2.36
CA ARG A 115 -1.34 0.40 2.36
C ARG A 115 -2.03 -0.85 1.84
N MET A 116 -1.48 -1.53 0.82
CA MET A 116 -2.03 -2.77 0.27
C MET A 116 -1.79 -4.00 1.16
N THR A 117 -0.77 -3.97 2.01
CA THR A 117 -0.39 -5.10 2.87
C THR A 117 -0.84 -4.88 4.32
N THR A 118 -0.11 -4.09 5.07
CA THR A 118 -0.30 -3.90 6.52
C THR A 118 -1.61 -3.17 6.83
N ASP A 119 -1.90 -2.05 6.14
CA ASP A 119 -3.08 -1.26 6.44
C ASP A 119 -4.37 -2.01 6.11
N VAL A 120 -4.42 -2.74 4.99
CA VAL A 120 -5.58 -3.59 4.67
C VAL A 120 -5.74 -4.70 5.70
N SER A 121 -4.65 -5.28 6.23
CA SER A 121 -4.74 -6.31 7.28
C SER A 121 -5.26 -5.75 8.60
N ASN A 122 -4.86 -4.53 8.98
CA ASN A 122 -5.38 -3.85 10.16
C ASN A 122 -6.90 -3.58 10.03
N VAL A 123 -7.34 -3.08 8.88
CA VAL A 123 -8.77 -2.85 8.60
C VAL A 123 -9.55 -4.16 8.56
N GLN A 124 -8.98 -5.24 8.02
CA GLN A 124 -9.57 -6.58 8.02
C GLN A 124 -9.85 -7.07 9.44
N ASN A 125 -8.84 -7.00 10.32
CA ASN A 125 -8.95 -7.46 11.70
C ASN A 125 -9.97 -6.62 12.48
N ALA A 126 -9.93 -5.30 12.35
CA ALA A 126 -10.90 -4.42 12.98
C ALA A 126 -12.33 -4.68 12.49
N TYR A 127 -12.51 -4.88 11.17
CA TYR A 127 -13.82 -5.20 10.62
C TYR A 127 -14.37 -6.52 11.16
N GLN A 128 -13.54 -7.57 11.23
CA GLN A 128 -13.90 -8.86 11.79
C GLN A 128 -14.29 -8.74 13.28
N MET A 129 -13.55 -7.94 14.05
CA MET A 129 -13.87 -7.68 15.46
C MET A 129 -15.16 -6.84 15.61
N LEU A 130 -15.37 -5.86 14.75
CA LEU A 130 -16.57 -5.02 14.77
C LEU A 130 -17.85 -5.82 14.52
N ILE A 131 -17.88 -6.70 13.52
CA ILE A 131 -19.09 -7.45 13.19
C ILE A 131 -19.38 -8.61 14.15
N ARG A 132 -18.39 -9.04 14.97
CA ARG A 132 -18.55 -10.13 15.94
C ARG A 132 -18.46 -9.63 17.38
N MET A 133 -17.30 -9.16 17.84
CA MET A 133 -17.06 -8.82 19.26
C MET A 133 -17.77 -7.54 19.69
N ALA A 134 -17.83 -6.50 18.82
CA ALA A 134 -18.55 -5.28 19.14
C ALA A 134 -20.07 -5.47 19.18
N VAL A 135 -20.61 -6.57 18.64
CA VAL A 135 -22.00 -6.98 18.78
C VAL A 135 -22.16 -7.89 20.00
N CYS A 136 -21.25 -8.87 20.16
CA CYS A 136 -21.29 -9.83 21.26
C CYS A 136 -21.25 -9.16 22.64
N ALA A 137 -20.29 -8.26 22.86
CA ALA A 137 -20.05 -7.68 24.18
C ALA A 137 -21.23 -6.85 24.73
N PRO A 138 -21.84 -5.91 24.00
CA PRO A 138 -23.03 -5.20 24.48
C PRO A 138 -24.23 -6.12 24.69
N LEU A 139 -24.47 -7.06 23.77
CA LEU A 139 -25.58 -8.02 23.90
C LEU A 139 -25.40 -8.89 25.14
N MET A 140 -24.18 -9.43 25.36
CA MET A 140 -23.86 -10.23 26.55
C MET A 140 -24.11 -9.43 27.83
N THR A 141 -23.65 -8.17 27.89
CA THR A 141 -23.92 -7.30 29.03
C THR A 141 -25.41 -7.11 29.28
N VAL A 142 -26.16 -6.73 28.22
CA VAL A 142 -27.60 -6.45 28.34
C VAL A 142 -28.38 -7.70 28.74
N PHE A 143 -28.17 -8.83 28.05
CA PHE A 143 -28.85 -10.08 28.38
C PHE A 143 -28.50 -10.60 29.76
N SER A 144 -27.22 -10.56 30.17
CA SER A 144 -26.82 -10.98 31.52
C SER A 144 -27.41 -10.11 32.62
N VAL A 145 -27.53 -8.79 32.40
CA VAL A 145 -28.23 -7.89 33.33
C VAL A 145 -29.72 -8.20 33.40
N ILE A 146 -30.39 -8.39 32.26
CA ILE A 146 -31.82 -8.75 32.22
C ILE A 146 -32.05 -10.07 32.96
N MET A 147 -31.24 -11.10 32.67
CA MET A 147 -31.37 -12.43 33.33
C MET A 147 -31.07 -12.34 34.83
N SER A 148 -30.06 -11.57 35.24
CA SER A 148 -29.80 -11.29 36.65
C SER A 148 -31.01 -10.60 37.34
N MET A 149 -31.60 -9.61 36.69
CA MET A 149 -32.79 -8.91 37.20
C MET A 149 -34.01 -9.81 37.32
N SER A 150 -34.16 -10.80 36.42
CA SER A 150 -35.25 -11.77 36.49
C SER A 150 -35.14 -12.72 37.66
N ILE A 151 -33.94 -12.94 38.20
CA ILE A 151 -33.71 -13.74 39.40
C ILE A 151 -33.96 -12.88 40.66
N ASN A 152 -33.21 -11.82 40.85
CA ASN A 152 -33.38 -10.94 42.00
C ASN A 152 -32.92 -9.50 41.68
N VAL A 153 -33.89 -8.56 41.70
CA VAL A 153 -33.64 -7.16 41.36
C VAL A 153 -32.65 -6.49 42.31
N ARG A 154 -32.77 -6.77 43.63
CA ARG A 154 -31.89 -6.16 44.64
C ARG A 154 -30.42 -6.54 44.46
N MET A 155 -30.17 -7.83 44.16
CA MET A 155 -28.84 -8.35 43.92
C MET A 155 -28.25 -7.81 42.62
N SER A 156 -29.07 -7.63 41.60
CA SER A 156 -28.65 -7.10 40.28
C SER A 156 -28.19 -5.64 40.34
N PHE A 157 -28.65 -4.85 41.29
CA PHE A 157 -28.15 -3.47 41.53
C PHE A 157 -26.65 -3.43 41.84
N ILE A 158 -26.06 -4.53 42.39
CA ILE A 158 -24.63 -4.61 42.62
C ILE A 158 -23.87 -4.51 41.29
N PHE A 159 -24.32 -5.24 40.27
CA PHE A 159 -23.72 -5.18 38.94
C PHE A 159 -23.94 -3.82 38.29
N LEU A 160 -25.15 -3.27 38.39
CA LEU A 160 -25.51 -1.99 37.82
C LEU A 160 -24.66 -0.83 38.42
N ALA A 161 -24.29 -0.92 39.70
CA ALA A 161 -23.41 0.04 40.38
C ALA A 161 -21.93 -0.11 39.97
N LEU A 162 -21.45 -1.35 39.73
CA LEU A 162 -20.07 -1.61 39.32
C LEU A 162 -19.79 -1.31 37.85
N LEU A 163 -20.79 -1.44 36.98
CA LEU A 163 -20.67 -1.17 35.55
C LEU A 163 -20.16 0.26 35.23
N PRO A 164 -20.73 1.34 35.79
CA PRO A 164 -20.21 2.70 35.57
C PRO A 164 -18.79 2.91 36.08
N VAL A 165 -18.47 2.30 37.24
CA VAL A 165 -17.11 2.40 37.83
C VAL A 165 -16.10 1.76 36.90
N LEU A 166 -16.41 0.57 36.40
CA LEU A 166 -15.57 -0.15 35.47
C LEU A 166 -15.45 0.61 34.14
N ALA A 167 -16.58 1.07 33.58
CA ALA A 167 -16.59 1.87 32.37
C ALA A 167 -15.70 3.13 32.52
N ALA A 168 -15.83 3.86 33.63
CA ALA A 168 -15.01 5.04 33.90
C ALA A 168 -13.51 4.70 33.97
N ALA A 169 -13.14 3.59 34.61
CA ALA A 169 -11.76 3.13 34.70
C ALA A 169 -11.21 2.76 33.31
N LEU A 170 -11.96 1.99 32.50
CA LEU A 170 -11.56 1.59 31.15
C LEU A 170 -11.45 2.79 30.19
N PHE A 171 -12.43 3.69 30.21
CA PHE A 171 -12.37 4.94 29.44
C PHE A 171 -11.21 5.82 29.88
N GLY A 172 -10.95 5.94 31.19
CA GLY A 172 -9.79 6.65 31.72
C GLY A 172 -8.48 6.11 31.16
N ILE A 173 -8.27 4.79 31.25
CA ILE A 173 -7.09 4.12 30.67
C ILE A 173 -6.97 4.44 29.18
N PHE A 174 -8.07 4.31 28.42
CA PHE A 174 -8.09 4.59 26.99
C PHE A 174 -7.68 6.03 26.66
N PHE A 175 -8.27 7.03 27.33
CA PHE A 175 -7.97 8.45 27.09
C PHE A 175 -6.50 8.79 27.36
N TYR A 176 -5.90 8.17 28.39
CA TYR A 176 -4.49 8.40 28.70
C TYR A 176 -3.54 7.68 27.72
N VAL A 177 -3.90 6.49 27.25
CA VAL A 177 -3.04 5.67 26.38
C VAL A 177 -3.12 6.09 24.92
N HIS A 178 -4.29 6.55 24.43
CA HIS A 178 -4.48 6.92 23.03
C HIS A 178 -3.46 7.97 22.50
N PRO A 179 -3.19 9.12 23.17
CA PRO A 179 -2.19 10.07 22.70
C PRO A 179 -0.76 9.53 22.75
N ILE A 180 -0.47 8.60 23.68
CA ILE A 180 0.85 7.96 23.77
C ILE A 180 1.05 7.06 22.55
N PHE A 181 0.08 6.25 22.16
CA PHE A 181 0.16 5.42 20.95
C PHE A 181 0.37 6.27 19.68
N LYS A 182 -0.34 7.38 19.54
CA LYS A 182 -0.14 8.29 18.39
C LYS A 182 1.30 8.81 18.30
N ARG A 183 1.95 9.05 19.44
CA ARG A 183 3.37 9.45 19.51
C ARG A 183 4.29 8.27 19.19
N ILE A 184 3.99 7.08 19.71
CA ILE A 184 4.73 5.85 19.45
C ILE A 184 4.79 5.55 17.95
N PHE A 185 3.64 5.59 17.26
CA PHE A 185 3.61 5.30 15.81
C PHE A 185 4.50 6.25 15.00
N LYS A 186 4.52 7.56 15.33
CA LYS A 186 5.43 8.50 14.67
C LYS A 186 6.91 8.16 14.88
N LYS A 187 7.29 7.76 16.11
CA LYS A 187 8.66 7.33 16.42
C LYS A 187 9.00 6.00 15.76
N TYR A 188 8.04 5.10 15.68
CA TYR A 188 8.19 3.81 15.00
C TYR A 188 8.40 3.98 13.49
N ASP A 189 7.69 4.90 12.86
CA ASP A 189 7.91 5.25 11.45
C ASP A 189 9.33 5.81 11.24
N ALA A 190 9.81 6.68 12.15
CA ALA A 190 11.17 7.22 12.09
C ALA A 190 12.24 6.12 12.27
N LEU A 191 12.00 5.16 13.17
CA LEU A 191 12.86 3.99 13.37
C LEU A 191 12.90 3.12 12.10
N ASN A 192 11.75 2.80 11.53
CA ASN A 192 11.65 2.01 10.30
C ASN A 192 12.37 2.69 9.13
N ASN A 193 12.22 3.99 8.97
CA ASN A 193 12.92 4.76 7.95
C ASN A 193 14.45 4.69 8.15
N SER A 194 14.93 4.81 9.39
CA SER A 194 16.36 4.67 9.70
C SER A 194 16.89 3.27 9.37
N VAL A 195 16.13 2.22 9.69
CA VAL A 195 16.49 0.83 9.34
C VAL A 195 16.53 0.64 7.82
N GLN A 196 15.52 1.13 7.11
CA GLN A 196 15.44 1.02 5.66
C GLN A 196 16.58 1.77 4.97
N GLU A 197 16.93 2.97 5.45
CA GLU A 197 18.07 3.75 4.98
C GLU A 197 19.39 2.99 5.18
N ASN A 198 19.60 2.44 6.39
CA ASN A 198 20.81 1.69 6.73
C ASN A 198 20.94 0.40 5.91
N VAL A 199 19.88 -0.42 5.83
CA VAL A 199 19.89 -1.66 5.05
C VAL A 199 20.08 -1.37 3.56
N GLY A 200 19.40 -0.34 3.03
CA GLY A 200 19.59 0.09 1.65
C GLY A 200 21.00 0.59 1.35
N GLY A 201 21.60 1.28 2.31
CA GLY A 201 22.97 1.83 2.25
C GLY A 201 24.06 0.97 2.87
N ILE A 202 23.80 -0.31 3.20
CA ILE A 202 24.71 -1.15 3.99
C ILE A 202 26.13 -1.26 3.41
N ARG A 203 26.25 -1.25 2.08
CA ARG A 203 27.55 -1.26 1.40
C ARG A 203 28.35 0.02 1.70
N VAL A 204 27.69 1.18 1.78
CA VAL A 204 28.29 2.46 2.14
C VAL A 204 28.73 2.43 3.61
N VAL A 205 27.84 1.98 4.51
CA VAL A 205 28.16 1.84 5.94
C VAL A 205 29.42 0.98 6.12
N LYS A 206 29.49 -0.15 5.42
CA LYS A 206 30.63 -1.07 5.45
C LYS A 206 31.90 -0.46 4.86
N SER A 207 31.81 0.19 3.69
CA SER A 207 32.98 0.78 3.02
C SER A 207 33.59 1.97 3.78
N PHE A 208 32.78 2.68 4.57
CA PHE A 208 33.26 3.81 5.40
C PHE A 208 33.47 3.43 6.89
N VAL A 209 33.33 2.15 7.24
CA VAL A 209 33.51 1.63 8.61
C VAL A 209 32.68 2.43 9.63
N ARG A 210 31.39 2.62 9.34
CA ARG A 210 30.47 3.44 10.15
C ARG A 210 29.45 2.62 10.93
N GLU A 211 29.69 1.33 11.11
CA GLU A 211 28.77 0.41 11.79
C GLU A 211 28.45 0.86 13.22
N ASP A 212 29.45 1.31 13.97
CA ASP A 212 29.22 1.70 15.37
C ASP A 212 28.44 3.00 15.49
N TYR A 213 28.60 3.91 14.55
CA TYR A 213 27.76 5.12 14.46
C TYR A 213 26.30 4.75 14.19
N GLU A 214 26.05 3.88 13.21
CA GLU A 214 24.71 3.46 12.85
C GLU A 214 24.06 2.60 13.95
N LYS A 215 24.80 1.72 14.64
CA LYS A 215 24.31 1.00 15.83
C LYS A 215 23.83 1.98 16.91
N LYS A 216 24.65 2.99 17.23
CA LYS A 216 24.28 3.98 18.26
C LYS A 216 23.08 4.83 17.84
N LYS A 217 22.96 5.20 16.55
CA LYS A 217 21.80 5.89 15.98
C LYS A 217 20.54 5.05 16.14
N PHE A 218 20.61 3.75 15.80
CA PHE A 218 19.52 2.80 15.96
C PHE A 218 19.15 2.59 17.44
N GLU A 219 20.13 2.36 18.32
CA GLU A 219 19.91 2.19 19.76
C GLU A 219 19.18 3.37 20.38
N ASN A 220 19.56 4.60 20.03
CA ASN A 220 18.87 5.80 20.51
C ASN A 220 17.41 5.86 20.03
N ALA A 221 17.16 5.58 18.76
CA ALA A 221 15.80 5.56 18.22
C ALA A 221 14.96 4.44 18.84
N ALA A 222 15.54 3.25 19.00
CA ALA A 222 14.89 2.10 19.65
C ALA A 222 14.57 2.39 21.12
N GLU A 223 15.50 3.05 21.85
CA GLU A 223 15.30 3.42 23.25
C GLU A 223 14.18 4.45 23.43
N GLU A 224 14.03 5.40 22.52
CA GLU A 224 12.91 6.34 22.54
C GLU A 224 11.55 5.65 22.31
N VAL A 225 11.51 4.68 21.38
CA VAL A 225 10.32 3.85 21.17
C VAL A 225 10.04 3.01 22.40
N ARG A 226 11.06 2.36 22.98
CA ARG A 226 10.96 1.54 24.19
C ARG A 226 10.36 2.33 25.37
N LYS A 227 10.83 3.57 25.61
CA LYS A 227 10.33 4.43 26.71
C LYS A 227 8.84 4.69 26.59
N ASP A 228 8.38 5.11 25.40
CA ASP A 228 6.97 5.41 25.20
C ASP A 228 6.11 4.14 25.22
N PHE A 229 6.57 3.02 24.62
CA PHE A 229 5.89 1.74 24.72
C PHE A 229 5.78 1.25 26.16
N THR A 230 6.87 1.31 26.93
CA THR A 230 6.86 0.93 28.34
C THR A 230 5.87 1.76 29.15
N MET A 231 5.74 3.07 28.85
CA MET A 231 4.77 3.92 29.50
C MET A 231 3.33 3.53 29.13
N ALA A 232 3.05 3.27 27.86
CA ALA A 232 1.74 2.82 27.41
C ALA A 232 1.37 1.46 28.03
N GLU A 233 2.28 0.49 27.97
CA GLU A 233 2.08 -0.86 28.51
C GLU A 233 1.88 -0.86 30.04
N LYS A 234 2.61 -0.03 30.79
CA LYS A 234 2.38 0.11 32.24
C LYS A 234 0.96 0.60 32.57
N ILE A 235 0.41 1.48 31.76
CA ILE A 235 -0.98 1.96 31.96
C ILE A 235 -1.97 0.88 31.53
N LEU A 236 -1.72 0.21 30.38
CA LEU A 236 -2.55 -0.90 29.92
C LEU A 236 -2.51 -2.11 30.86
N ALA A 237 -1.37 -2.37 31.49
CA ALA A 237 -1.23 -3.45 32.46
C ALA A 237 -2.16 -3.30 33.68
N LEU A 238 -2.63 -2.07 33.98
CA LEU A 238 -3.64 -1.82 35.03
C LEU A 238 -5.03 -2.34 34.65
N ASN A 239 -5.29 -2.55 33.34
CA ASN A 239 -6.59 -3.01 32.86
C ASN A 239 -6.99 -4.36 33.50
N ASN A 240 -6.10 -5.35 33.47
CA ASN A 240 -6.39 -6.68 33.97
C ASN A 240 -6.56 -6.74 35.51
N PRO A 241 -5.68 -6.13 36.35
CA PRO A 241 -5.89 -6.03 37.79
C PRO A 241 -7.18 -5.32 38.20
N VAL A 242 -7.51 -4.18 37.53
CA VAL A 242 -8.76 -3.45 37.82
C VAL A 242 -9.98 -4.32 37.54
N MET A 243 -9.98 -5.00 36.38
CA MET A 243 -11.04 -5.95 36.01
C MET A 243 -11.18 -7.07 37.03
N THR A 244 -10.07 -7.73 37.35
CA THR A 244 -10.03 -8.85 38.31
C THR A 244 -10.49 -8.41 39.70
N PHE A 245 -10.09 -7.23 40.14
CA PHE A 245 -10.56 -6.63 41.37
C PHE A 245 -12.07 -6.41 41.37
N CYS A 246 -12.61 -5.83 40.33
CA CYS A 246 -14.06 -5.64 40.18
C CYS A 246 -14.83 -6.98 40.17
N ILE A 247 -14.28 -8.02 39.52
CA ILE A 247 -14.87 -9.37 39.51
C ILE A 247 -14.93 -9.92 40.95
N TYR A 248 -13.82 -9.89 41.68
CA TYR A 248 -13.80 -10.42 43.04
C TYR A 248 -14.64 -9.60 44.01
N VAL A 249 -14.66 -8.26 43.92
CA VAL A 249 -15.54 -7.42 44.72
C VAL A 249 -17.00 -7.72 44.42
N SER A 250 -17.36 -7.85 43.16
CA SER A 250 -18.71 -8.26 42.74
C SER A 250 -19.09 -9.62 43.35
N MET A 251 -18.21 -10.60 43.20
CA MET A 251 -18.40 -11.95 43.69
C MET A 251 -18.56 -12.00 45.22
N LEU A 252 -17.73 -11.25 45.95
CA LEU A 252 -17.82 -11.15 47.42
C LEU A 252 -19.13 -10.49 47.87
N LEU A 253 -19.53 -9.37 47.23
CA LEU A 253 -20.75 -8.65 47.57
C LEU A 253 -21.98 -9.52 47.29
N VAL A 254 -22.04 -10.16 46.11
CA VAL A 254 -23.15 -11.04 45.73
C VAL A 254 -23.21 -12.25 46.67
N SER A 255 -22.09 -12.87 46.97
CA SER A 255 -22.04 -14.01 47.90
C SER A 255 -22.46 -13.61 49.32
N PHE A 256 -21.95 -12.49 49.84
CA PHE A 256 -22.28 -12.01 51.19
C PHE A 256 -23.76 -11.64 51.33
N PHE A 257 -24.25 -10.76 50.49
CA PHE A 257 -25.65 -10.31 50.53
C PHE A 257 -26.62 -11.46 50.14
N GLY A 258 -26.23 -12.29 49.16
CA GLY A 258 -27.04 -13.45 48.76
C GLY A 258 -27.16 -14.48 49.88
N ALA A 259 -26.04 -14.86 50.54
CA ALA A 259 -26.09 -15.74 51.70
C ALA A 259 -26.92 -15.18 52.86
N LYS A 260 -26.76 -13.86 53.13
CA LYS A 260 -27.58 -13.21 54.14
C LYS A 260 -29.08 -13.26 53.79
N LEU A 261 -29.44 -13.08 52.52
CA LEU A 261 -30.82 -13.17 52.07
C LEU A 261 -31.36 -14.59 52.17
N ILE A 262 -30.60 -15.60 51.72
CA ILE A 262 -30.96 -17.03 51.82
C ILE A 262 -31.22 -17.44 53.27
N ILE A 263 -30.32 -17.10 54.18
CA ILE A 263 -30.42 -17.47 55.62
C ILE A 263 -31.59 -16.73 56.25
N GLY A 264 -31.77 -15.44 55.92
CA GLY A 264 -32.86 -14.60 56.50
C GLY A 264 -34.25 -14.95 56.07
N THR A 265 -34.41 -15.51 54.84
CA THR A 265 -35.72 -15.84 54.24
C THR A 265 -35.98 -17.33 54.16
N GLY A 266 -35.03 -18.17 54.63
CA GLY A 266 -35.13 -19.60 54.53
C GLY A 266 -35.18 -20.12 53.06
N GLY A 267 -34.57 -19.35 52.13
CA GLY A 267 -34.52 -19.70 50.72
C GLY A 267 -35.72 -19.32 49.88
N SER A 268 -36.71 -18.59 50.45
CA SER A 268 -37.92 -18.23 49.74
C SER A 268 -37.78 -17.06 48.74
N GLU A 269 -36.83 -16.12 48.98
CA GLU A 269 -36.55 -14.99 48.07
C GLU A 269 -35.36 -15.24 47.14
N LEU A 270 -34.46 -16.14 47.49
CA LEU A 270 -33.27 -16.51 46.70
C LEU A 270 -32.85 -17.94 47.04
N SER A 271 -32.69 -18.80 46.05
CA SER A 271 -32.18 -20.15 46.20
C SER A 271 -30.65 -20.20 46.09
N THR A 272 -30.04 -21.35 46.47
CA THR A 272 -28.59 -21.56 46.33
C THR A 272 -28.17 -21.66 44.87
N GLY A 273 -29.02 -22.26 44.02
CA GLY A 273 -28.80 -22.32 42.58
C GLY A 273 -28.90 -20.96 41.93
N GLU A 274 -29.88 -20.15 42.35
CA GLU A 274 -30.01 -18.76 41.85
C GLU A 274 -28.82 -17.87 42.25
N LEU A 275 -28.27 -18.05 43.45
CA LEU A 275 -27.04 -17.37 43.85
C LEU A 275 -25.86 -17.73 42.96
N SER A 276 -25.69 -19.02 42.63
CA SER A 276 -24.68 -19.49 41.70
C SER A 276 -24.80 -18.87 40.31
N SER A 277 -26.03 -18.72 39.82
CA SER A 277 -26.33 -18.09 38.55
C SER A 277 -26.00 -16.58 38.56
N LEU A 278 -26.32 -15.87 39.64
CA LEU A 278 -25.96 -14.46 39.79
C LEU A 278 -24.45 -14.24 39.77
N ILE A 279 -23.69 -15.12 40.40
CA ILE A 279 -22.21 -15.09 40.33
C ILE A 279 -21.72 -15.27 38.89
N SER A 280 -22.31 -16.22 38.16
CA SER A 280 -21.97 -16.48 36.75
C SER A 280 -22.29 -15.29 35.85
N TYR A 281 -23.47 -14.65 36.03
CA TYR A 281 -23.82 -13.42 35.29
C TYR A 281 -22.89 -12.25 35.63
N GLY A 282 -22.46 -12.13 36.89
CA GLY A 282 -21.46 -11.12 37.27
C GLY A 282 -20.15 -11.27 36.51
N VAL A 283 -19.64 -12.50 36.39
CA VAL A 283 -18.45 -12.79 35.59
C VAL A 283 -18.67 -12.49 34.11
N GLN A 284 -19.81 -12.88 33.54
CA GLN A 284 -20.14 -12.62 32.12
C GLN A 284 -20.20 -11.11 31.81
N ILE A 285 -20.86 -10.30 32.67
CA ILE A 285 -20.98 -8.85 32.52
C ILE A 285 -19.59 -8.21 32.49
N LEU A 286 -18.73 -8.57 33.44
CA LEU A 286 -17.41 -7.95 33.58
C LEU A 286 -16.47 -8.39 32.45
N THR A 287 -16.53 -9.66 32.02
CA THR A 287 -15.75 -10.16 30.89
C THR A 287 -16.17 -9.51 29.58
N SER A 288 -17.46 -9.27 29.38
CA SER A 288 -17.96 -8.59 28.18
C SER A 288 -17.46 -7.14 28.08
N MET A 289 -17.33 -6.44 29.21
CA MET A 289 -16.72 -5.10 29.24
C MET A 289 -15.23 -5.12 28.85
N MET A 290 -14.48 -6.16 29.22
CA MET A 290 -13.09 -6.34 28.78
C MET A 290 -13.02 -6.54 27.27
N MET A 291 -13.92 -7.35 26.69
CA MET A 291 -14.00 -7.50 25.24
C MET A 291 -14.25 -6.16 24.55
N LEU A 292 -15.16 -5.34 25.07
CA LEU A 292 -15.47 -4.03 24.51
C LEU A 292 -14.25 -3.10 24.52
N SER A 293 -13.48 -3.09 25.62
CA SER A 293 -12.22 -2.34 25.72
C SER A 293 -11.24 -2.74 24.61
N MET A 294 -11.07 -4.04 24.37
CA MET A 294 -10.19 -4.55 23.31
C MET A 294 -10.64 -4.12 21.91
N VAL A 295 -11.95 -4.12 21.66
CA VAL A 295 -12.52 -3.63 20.39
C VAL A 295 -12.19 -2.17 20.17
N PHE A 296 -12.31 -1.32 21.19
CA PHE A 296 -11.97 0.10 21.09
C PHE A 296 -10.50 0.33 20.71
N VAL A 297 -9.57 -0.37 21.35
CA VAL A 297 -8.13 -0.26 21.03
C VAL A 297 -7.87 -0.64 19.57
N MET A 298 -8.41 -1.79 19.13
CA MET A 298 -8.22 -2.26 17.76
C MET A 298 -8.84 -1.34 16.71
N CYS A 299 -10.02 -0.77 16.99
CA CYS A 299 -10.65 0.20 16.11
C CYS A 299 -9.82 1.48 15.98
N SER A 300 -9.23 1.95 17.09
CA SER A 300 -8.35 3.13 17.07
C SER A 300 -7.10 2.92 16.23
N MET A 301 -6.48 1.73 16.31
CA MET A 301 -5.33 1.38 15.47
C MET A 301 -5.70 1.28 13.99
N ALA A 302 -6.88 0.72 13.70
CA ALA A 302 -7.34 0.55 12.33
C ALA A 302 -7.84 1.87 11.70
N GLN A 303 -8.19 2.88 12.48
CA GLN A 303 -8.67 4.16 11.98
C GLN A 303 -7.63 4.84 11.10
N GLU A 304 -6.39 4.95 11.55
CA GLU A 304 -5.29 5.55 10.78
C GLU A 304 -5.04 4.79 9.48
N SER A 305 -5.01 3.44 9.55
CA SER A 305 -4.88 2.59 8.37
C SER A 305 -6.05 2.78 7.39
N GLY A 306 -7.27 2.91 7.91
CA GLY A 306 -8.48 3.17 7.12
C GLY A 306 -8.46 4.53 6.43
N ASP A 307 -7.97 5.57 7.09
CA ASP A 307 -7.84 6.91 6.52
C ASP A 307 -6.80 6.93 5.39
N ARG A 308 -5.66 6.27 5.57
CA ARG A 308 -4.64 6.11 4.50
C ARG A 308 -5.17 5.35 3.28
N ILE A 309 -5.94 4.29 3.48
CA ILE A 309 -6.59 3.55 2.38
C ILE A 309 -7.62 4.44 1.68
N ALA A 310 -8.48 5.13 2.46
CA ALA A 310 -9.52 5.98 1.92
C ALA A 310 -8.93 7.18 1.15
N GLU A 311 -7.80 7.71 1.56
CA GLU A 311 -7.06 8.75 0.82
C GLU A 311 -6.72 8.30 -0.60
N VAL A 312 -6.16 7.08 -0.77
CA VAL A 312 -5.82 6.53 -2.09
C VAL A 312 -7.07 6.25 -2.92
N LEU A 313 -8.09 5.61 -2.34
CA LEU A 313 -9.32 5.26 -3.06
C LEU A 313 -10.13 6.48 -3.52
N ASN A 314 -10.10 7.56 -2.76
CA ASN A 314 -10.80 8.80 -3.09
C ASN A 314 -9.95 9.77 -3.92
N HIS A 315 -8.64 9.49 -4.07
CA HIS A 315 -7.77 10.35 -4.86
C HIS A 315 -8.14 10.26 -6.34
N GLU A 316 -8.33 11.39 -6.97
CA GLU A 316 -8.54 11.48 -8.41
C GLU A 316 -7.20 11.79 -9.08
N SER A 317 -6.84 10.96 -10.08
CA SER A 317 -5.61 11.20 -10.83
C SER A 317 -5.66 12.56 -11.53
N VAL A 318 -4.50 13.23 -11.49
CA VAL A 318 -4.35 14.56 -12.13
C VAL A 318 -4.47 14.45 -13.65
N LEU A 319 -4.05 13.32 -14.23
CA LEU A 319 -4.09 13.07 -15.67
C LEU A 319 -5.23 12.12 -16.01
N ARG A 320 -6.09 12.56 -16.92
CA ARG A 320 -7.19 11.75 -17.49
C ARG A 320 -7.24 11.91 -18.99
N SER A 321 -7.64 10.85 -19.68
CA SER A 321 -8.05 10.95 -21.06
C SER A 321 -9.31 11.82 -21.18
N PRO A 322 -9.40 12.74 -22.15
CA PRO A 322 -10.65 13.42 -22.45
C PRO A 322 -11.70 12.41 -22.94
N GLU A 323 -13.00 12.68 -22.70
CA GLU A 323 -14.09 11.78 -23.07
C GLU A 323 -14.12 11.44 -24.58
N ASN A 324 -13.69 12.37 -25.45
CA ASN A 324 -13.58 12.22 -26.89
C ASN A 324 -12.13 12.40 -27.36
N GLY A 325 -11.16 11.81 -26.65
CA GLY A 325 -9.75 11.91 -27.00
C GLY A 325 -9.45 11.32 -28.37
N ALA A 326 -8.58 11.99 -29.13
CA ALA A 326 -8.11 11.46 -30.40
C ALA A 326 -7.32 10.18 -30.23
N THR A 327 -7.66 9.16 -31.00
CA THR A 327 -7.00 7.83 -30.94
C THR A 327 -5.96 7.61 -32.03
N ASP A 328 -5.89 8.50 -33.02
CA ASP A 328 -4.90 8.44 -34.10
C ASP A 328 -3.88 9.56 -33.95
N VAL A 329 -2.61 9.17 -33.84
CA VAL A 329 -1.46 10.10 -33.88
C VAL A 329 -0.96 10.13 -35.31
N LYS A 330 -1.08 11.28 -35.97
CA LYS A 330 -0.83 11.44 -37.42
C LYS A 330 0.60 11.06 -37.82
N ASP A 331 1.61 11.63 -37.15
CA ASP A 331 3.02 11.45 -37.43
C ASP A 331 3.87 11.62 -36.17
N GLY A 332 5.18 11.53 -36.28
CA GLY A 332 6.13 11.66 -35.17
C GLY A 332 6.63 13.10 -34.93
N SER A 333 5.99 14.13 -35.50
CA SER A 333 6.40 15.51 -35.23
C SER A 333 6.10 15.92 -33.78
N VAL A 334 7.00 16.72 -33.17
CA VAL A 334 6.83 17.24 -31.82
C VAL A 334 7.05 18.75 -31.81
N GLU A 335 6.14 19.49 -31.18
CA GLU A 335 6.27 20.93 -31.01
C GLU A 335 6.08 21.30 -29.53
N PHE A 336 7.01 22.04 -28.96
CA PHE A 336 6.90 22.73 -27.68
C PHE A 336 6.60 24.20 -27.98
N ASP A 337 5.45 24.67 -27.57
CA ASP A 337 4.95 26.01 -27.83
C ASP A 337 4.99 26.81 -26.51
N HIS A 338 6.07 27.57 -26.31
CA HIS A 338 6.34 28.37 -25.10
C HIS A 338 6.13 27.61 -23.78
N VAL A 339 6.69 26.40 -23.69
CA VAL A 339 6.44 25.49 -22.56
C VAL A 339 7.24 25.90 -21.34
N SER A 340 6.53 26.09 -20.22
CA SER A 340 7.14 26.13 -18.89
C SER A 340 6.51 25.07 -17.98
N PHE A 341 7.34 24.40 -17.19
CA PHE A 341 6.90 23.28 -16.33
C PHE A 341 7.54 23.35 -14.96
N ARG A 342 6.75 23.02 -13.93
CA ARG A 342 7.21 22.78 -12.56
C ARG A 342 6.55 21.53 -11.99
N TYR A 343 7.31 20.76 -11.21
CA TYR A 343 6.77 19.64 -10.45
C TYR A 343 5.83 20.10 -9.33
N SER A 344 4.81 19.29 -9.04
CA SER A 344 3.93 19.52 -7.88
C SER A 344 4.74 19.42 -6.59
N GLY A 345 4.68 20.41 -5.70
CA GLY A 345 5.37 20.37 -4.41
C GLY A 345 5.64 21.75 -3.81
N LYS A 346 6.44 21.78 -2.75
CA LYS A 346 6.81 23.02 -2.04
C LYS A 346 7.73 23.94 -2.87
N ASN A 347 8.35 23.42 -3.92
CA ASN A 347 9.29 24.16 -4.75
C ASN A 347 8.55 24.95 -5.82
N LYS A 348 8.60 26.29 -5.73
CA LYS A 348 7.94 27.21 -6.69
C LYS A 348 8.76 27.43 -7.98
N LYS A 349 9.99 26.89 -8.07
CA LYS A 349 10.89 27.11 -9.21
C LYS A 349 10.45 26.26 -10.41
N PHE A 350 10.48 26.87 -11.60
CA PHE A 350 10.27 26.14 -12.85
C PHE A 350 11.46 25.21 -13.12
N ALA A 351 11.16 23.97 -13.52
CA ALA A 351 12.15 23.01 -14.00
C ALA A 351 12.48 23.24 -15.49
N LEU A 352 11.48 23.67 -16.26
CA LEU A 352 11.62 24.13 -17.65
C LEU A 352 11.03 25.53 -17.76
N THR A 353 11.70 26.41 -18.52
CA THR A 353 11.30 27.80 -18.66
C THR A 353 11.34 28.20 -20.14
N ASP A 354 10.17 28.52 -20.68
CA ASP A 354 9.98 29.09 -22.03
C ASP A 354 10.69 28.27 -23.12
N ILE A 355 10.34 27.00 -23.23
CA ILE A 355 10.87 26.10 -24.27
C ILE A 355 10.01 26.29 -25.52
N ASP A 356 10.63 26.79 -26.59
CA ASP A 356 10.07 26.86 -27.95
C ASP A 356 10.92 25.99 -28.88
N LEU A 357 10.33 24.89 -29.39
CA LEU A 357 11.07 23.88 -30.16
C LEU A 357 10.15 23.15 -31.12
N LYS A 358 10.60 23.00 -32.37
CA LYS A 358 9.92 22.20 -33.41
C LYS A 358 10.85 21.07 -33.86
N ILE A 359 10.32 19.84 -33.81
CA ILE A 359 10.98 18.60 -34.22
C ILE A 359 10.19 18.00 -35.38
N PRO A 360 10.73 17.94 -36.59
CA PRO A 360 10.07 17.30 -37.72
C PRO A 360 9.93 15.79 -37.51
N SER A 361 8.90 15.18 -38.14
CA SER A 361 8.73 13.73 -38.14
C SER A 361 9.92 13.03 -38.83
N GLY A 362 10.35 11.90 -38.27
CA GLY A 362 11.47 11.10 -38.79
C GLY A 362 12.87 11.62 -38.44
N SER A 363 12.98 12.85 -37.88
CA SER A 363 14.30 13.43 -37.53
C SER A 363 14.89 12.80 -36.27
N THR A 364 16.22 12.88 -36.18
CA THR A 364 16.99 12.49 -35.00
C THR A 364 17.47 13.70 -34.25
N ILE A 365 17.04 13.85 -32.99
CA ILE A 365 17.40 14.97 -32.13
C ILE A 365 18.31 14.47 -31.00
N GLY A 366 19.51 15.08 -30.89
CA GLY A 366 20.40 14.89 -29.75
C GLY A 366 20.12 15.91 -28.67
N ILE A 367 20.14 15.53 -27.39
CA ILE A 367 20.01 16.44 -26.24
C ILE A 367 21.21 16.25 -25.30
N ILE A 368 21.97 17.31 -25.11
CA ILE A 368 23.13 17.36 -24.20
C ILE A 368 22.91 18.42 -23.13
N GLY A 369 23.60 18.30 -22.02
CA GLY A 369 23.59 19.29 -20.92
C GLY A 369 24.05 18.68 -19.61
N GLY A 370 24.39 19.50 -18.65
CA GLY A 370 24.84 19.09 -17.33
C GLY A 370 23.80 18.31 -16.54
N THR A 371 24.22 17.69 -15.45
CA THR A 371 23.30 17.06 -14.51
C THR A 371 22.37 18.12 -13.90
N GLY A 372 21.06 17.86 -13.90
CA GLY A 372 20.06 18.82 -13.39
C GLY A 372 19.61 19.87 -14.42
N SER A 373 20.05 19.82 -15.69
CA SER A 373 19.59 20.74 -16.75
C SER A 373 18.16 20.47 -17.26
N ALA A 374 17.42 19.53 -16.66
CA ALA A 374 16.03 19.18 -16.93
C ALA A 374 15.78 18.43 -18.27
N LYS A 375 16.76 17.73 -18.84
CA LYS A 375 16.61 16.92 -20.07
C LYS A 375 15.51 15.86 -19.95
N THR A 376 15.58 15.05 -18.90
CA THR A 376 14.55 14.02 -18.61
C THR A 376 13.16 14.65 -18.43
N THR A 377 13.07 15.82 -17.79
CA THR A 377 11.80 16.54 -17.63
C THR A 377 11.20 16.92 -18.98
N LEU A 378 12.01 17.41 -19.93
CA LEU A 378 11.55 17.79 -21.26
C LEU A 378 10.88 16.62 -21.99
N ILE A 379 11.57 15.47 -22.04
CA ILE A 379 11.05 14.30 -22.77
C ILE A 379 9.84 13.64 -22.11
N GLN A 380 9.67 13.77 -20.78
CA GLN A 380 8.53 13.22 -20.06
C GLN A 380 7.21 13.93 -20.38
N LEU A 381 7.25 15.13 -20.93
CA LEU A 381 6.07 15.88 -21.36
C LEU A 381 5.49 15.36 -22.69
N ILE A 382 6.32 14.74 -23.55
CA ILE A 382 5.91 14.22 -24.87
C ILE A 382 4.87 13.07 -24.73
N PRO A 383 5.11 12.00 -23.96
CA PRO A 383 4.11 10.95 -23.72
C PRO A 383 3.08 11.36 -22.65
N ARG A 384 3.03 12.65 -22.29
CA ARG A 384 2.14 13.19 -21.27
C ARG A 384 2.22 12.40 -19.97
N LEU A 385 3.45 12.21 -19.42
CA LEU A 385 3.62 11.67 -18.07
C LEU A 385 3.34 12.74 -17.02
N TYR A 386 3.50 14.02 -17.40
CA TYR A 386 3.09 15.21 -16.66
C TYR A 386 2.44 16.20 -17.64
N ASP A 387 1.53 17.03 -17.15
CA ASP A 387 0.98 18.16 -17.91
C ASP A 387 1.84 19.41 -17.72
N VAL A 388 1.97 20.21 -18.79
CA VAL A 388 2.69 21.49 -18.74
C VAL A 388 2.01 22.49 -17.80
N THR A 389 2.79 23.39 -17.20
CA THR A 389 2.24 24.47 -16.37
C THR A 389 1.79 25.67 -17.23
N VAL A 390 2.56 25.98 -18.27
CA VAL A 390 2.29 27.06 -19.24
C VAL A 390 2.64 26.54 -20.63
N GLY A 391 1.96 27.00 -21.65
CA GLY A 391 2.18 26.60 -23.04
C GLY A 391 1.50 25.28 -23.42
N ALA A 392 1.96 24.68 -24.50
CA ALA A 392 1.43 23.43 -25.03
C ALA A 392 2.54 22.56 -25.63
N VAL A 393 2.41 21.22 -25.46
CA VAL A 393 3.19 20.23 -26.22
C VAL A 393 2.26 19.62 -27.24
N LYS A 394 2.71 19.62 -28.51
CA LYS A 394 1.94 19.04 -29.62
C LYS A 394 2.70 17.86 -30.21
N VAL A 395 1.97 16.79 -30.52
CA VAL A 395 2.48 15.59 -31.22
C VAL A 395 1.61 15.38 -32.46
N GLY A 396 2.22 15.18 -33.64
CA GLY A 396 1.47 15.06 -34.87
C GLY A 396 0.58 16.32 -35.15
N GLY A 397 1.01 17.48 -34.70
CA GLY A 397 0.30 18.76 -34.85
C GLY A 397 -0.87 19.01 -33.90
N ARG A 398 -1.15 18.10 -32.94
CA ARG A 398 -2.24 18.22 -31.97
C ARG A 398 -1.70 18.26 -30.55
N ASP A 399 -2.33 19.04 -29.66
CA ASP A 399 -1.96 19.11 -28.24
C ASP A 399 -2.09 17.73 -27.57
N VAL A 400 -1.08 17.34 -26.79
CA VAL A 400 -1.05 16.05 -26.08
C VAL A 400 -2.24 15.88 -25.11
N ARG A 401 -2.86 16.96 -24.68
CA ARG A 401 -4.03 16.96 -23.79
C ARG A 401 -5.33 16.55 -24.49
N GLU A 402 -5.36 16.61 -25.81
CA GLU A 402 -6.52 16.25 -26.65
C GLU A 402 -6.53 14.79 -27.09
N TYR A 403 -5.43 14.06 -26.86
CA TYR A 403 -5.34 12.65 -27.15
C TYR A 403 -5.92 11.77 -26.03
N ASP A 404 -6.43 10.60 -26.42
CA ASP A 404 -6.51 9.48 -25.51
C ASP A 404 -5.10 9.11 -25.03
N LEU A 405 -4.93 8.95 -23.71
CA LEU A 405 -3.61 8.70 -23.10
C LEU A 405 -2.97 7.40 -23.60
N GLN A 406 -3.77 6.37 -23.84
CA GLN A 406 -3.26 5.11 -24.32
C GLN A 406 -2.78 5.24 -25.77
N ALA A 407 -3.57 5.85 -26.62
CA ALA A 407 -3.22 6.07 -28.02
C ALA A 407 -1.95 6.92 -28.18
N LEU A 408 -1.81 8.00 -27.40
CA LEU A 408 -0.60 8.82 -27.40
C LEU A 408 0.61 7.99 -26.93
N ARG A 409 0.47 7.28 -25.82
CA ARG A 409 1.56 6.47 -25.26
C ARG A 409 1.90 5.27 -26.12
N ASP A 410 0.97 4.74 -26.90
CA ASP A 410 1.24 3.68 -27.87
C ASP A 410 2.08 4.19 -29.05
N ALA A 411 1.91 5.45 -29.46
CA ALA A 411 2.72 6.08 -30.47
C ALA A 411 4.12 6.52 -30.00
N VAL A 412 4.35 6.62 -28.69
CA VAL A 412 5.64 7.04 -28.09
C VAL A 412 6.24 5.92 -27.28
N ALA A 413 7.45 5.48 -27.62
CA ALA A 413 8.24 4.57 -26.80
C ALA A 413 9.33 5.33 -26.05
N VAL A 414 9.50 5.01 -24.76
CA VAL A 414 10.51 5.65 -23.91
C VAL A 414 11.39 4.57 -23.28
N VAL A 415 12.68 4.67 -23.47
CA VAL A 415 13.69 3.92 -22.72
C VAL A 415 14.22 4.85 -21.64
N LEU A 416 13.88 4.55 -20.39
CA LEU A 416 14.20 5.39 -19.25
C LEU A 416 15.67 5.23 -18.84
N GLN A 417 16.27 6.23 -18.22
CA GLN A 417 17.61 6.18 -17.66
C GLN A 417 17.80 5.00 -16.69
N LYS A 418 16.81 4.75 -15.83
CA LYS A 418 16.80 3.60 -14.94
C LYS A 418 16.06 2.43 -15.60
N ASN A 419 16.81 1.58 -16.27
CA ASN A 419 16.27 0.42 -16.96
C ASN A 419 15.79 -0.66 -15.99
N VAL A 420 14.54 -1.11 -16.14
CA VAL A 420 13.91 -2.14 -15.31
C VAL A 420 13.43 -3.29 -16.17
N LEU A 421 13.84 -4.51 -15.79
CA LEU A 421 13.29 -5.75 -16.30
C LEU A 421 12.44 -6.42 -15.23
N PHE A 422 11.37 -7.07 -15.64
CA PHE A 422 10.48 -7.81 -14.75
C PHE A 422 10.92 -9.28 -14.65
N SER A 423 10.52 -9.91 -13.54
CA SER A 423 10.71 -11.37 -13.40
C SER A 423 9.95 -12.11 -14.50
N GLY A 424 10.61 -13.04 -15.16
CA GLY A 424 10.07 -13.79 -16.30
C GLY A 424 11.13 -14.03 -17.35
N THR A 425 10.79 -14.65 -18.47
CA THR A 425 11.73 -14.93 -19.55
C THR A 425 12.12 -13.64 -20.31
N ILE A 426 13.20 -13.70 -21.07
CA ILE A 426 13.57 -12.60 -21.99
C ILE A 426 12.43 -12.35 -22.97
N LYS A 427 11.81 -13.39 -23.55
CA LYS A 427 10.64 -13.27 -24.44
C LYS A 427 9.49 -12.52 -23.78
N GLU A 428 9.13 -12.88 -22.56
CA GLU A 428 8.08 -12.20 -21.80
C GLU A 428 8.40 -10.72 -21.58
N ASN A 429 9.65 -10.41 -21.22
CA ASN A 429 10.11 -9.04 -21.07
C ASN A 429 10.05 -8.25 -22.38
N LEU A 430 10.40 -8.83 -23.51
CA LEU A 430 10.31 -8.19 -24.83
C LEU A 430 8.86 -7.95 -25.25
N ARG A 431 7.96 -8.91 -24.98
CA ARG A 431 6.52 -8.79 -25.30
C ARG A 431 5.79 -7.68 -24.55
N TRP A 432 6.41 -7.03 -23.58
CA TRP A 432 5.89 -5.76 -23.04
C TRP A 432 5.84 -4.66 -24.10
N GLY A 433 6.71 -4.70 -25.11
CA GLY A 433 6.65 -3.79 -26.25
C GLY A 433 5.47 -4.10 -27.20
N ASN A 434 5.27 -5.38 -27.48
CA ASN A 434 4.15 -5.88 -28.27
C ASN A 434 3.81 -7.32 -27.83
N LYS A 435 2.66 -7.49 -27.18
CA LYS A 435 2.22 -8.79 -26.64
C LYS A 435 1.99 -9.86 -27.71
N ASN A 436 1.74 -9.45 -28.95
CA ASN A 436 1.45 -10.32 -30.08
C ASN A 436 2.68 -10.53 -30.98
N ALA A 437 3.86 -10.03 -30.61
CA ALA A 437 5.07 -10.18 -31.41
C ALA A 437 5.45 -11.66 -31.60
N THR A 438 5.77 -12.04 -32.84
CA THR A 438 6.29 -13.36 -33.16
C THR A 438 7.72 -13.52 -32.67
N ASP A 439 8.22 -14.74 -32.57
CA ASP A 439 9.59 -14.98 -32.13
C ASP A 439 10.61 -14.36 -33.11
N GLU A 440 10.31 -14.34 -34.43
CA GLU A 440 11.13 -13.69 -35.46
C GLU A 440 11.19 -12.16 -35.22
N GLU A 441 10.07 -11.51 -34.89
CA GLU A 441 10.06 -10.09 -34.56
C GLU A 441 10.86 -9.79 -33.29
N LEU A 442 10.82 -10.69 -32.28
CA LEU A 442 11.65 -10.57 -31.06
C LEU A 442 13.14 -10.62 -31.39
N ILE A 443 13.54 -11.60 -32.19
CA ILE A 443 14.94 -11.79 -32.62
C ILE A 443 15.40 -10.56 -33.42
N HIS A 444 14.60 -10.12 -34.38
CA HIS A 444 14.93 -8.96 -35.21
C HIS A 444 15.11 -7.69 -34.36
N ALA A 445 14.21 -7.42 -33.42
CA ALA A 445 14.35 -6.29 -32.51
C ALA A 445 15.60 -6.39 -31.62
N CYS A 446 15.96 -7.59 -31.19
CA CYS A 446 17.20 -7.83 -30.45
C CYS A 446 18.46 -7.64 -31.31
N GLN A 447 18.41 -8.00 -32.59
CA GLN A 447 19.50 -7.73 -33.54
C GLN A 447 19.71 -6.22 -33.73
N LEU A 448 18.63 -5.45 -33.92
CA LEU A 448 18.69 -3.98 -34.00
C LEU A 448 19.25 -3.33 -32.74
N ALA A 449 18.89 -3.87 -31.57
CA ALA A 449 19.39 -3.40 -30.26
C ALA A 449 20.75 -4.01 -29.88
N GLN A 450 21.40 -4.79 -30.78
CA GLN A 450 22.64 -5.51 -30.51
C GLN A 450 22.55 -6.42 -29.29
N ALA A 451 21.36 -6.99 -29.02
CA ALA A 451 21.10 -7.85 -27.87
C ALA A 451 21.16 -9.34 -28.21
N ASP A 452 20.93 -9.69 -29.47
CA ASP A 452 20.86 -11.09 -29.94
C ASP A 452 22.17 -11.86 -29.67
N GLU A 453 23.32 -11.20 -29.86
CA GLU A 453 24.64 -11.80 -29.63
C GLU A 453 24.80 -12.40 -28.25
N PHE A 454 24.41 -11.65 -27.18
CA PHE A 454 24.56 -12.18 -25.82
C PHE A 454 23.38 -13.06 -25.40
N VAL A 455 22.18 -12.83 -25.95
CA VAL A 455 20.99 -13.62 -25.60
C VAL A 455 21.19 -15.08 -26.10
N THR A 456 21.72 -15.27 -27.29
CA THR A 456 22.01 -16.58 -27.83
C THR A 456 23.14 -17.33 -27.12
N GLN A 457 23.98 -16.64 -26.35
CA GLN A 457 25.02 -17.24 -25.51
C GLN A 457 24.49 -17.78 -24.17
N PHE A 458 23.28 -17.40 -23.76
CA PHE A 458 22.69 -17.97 -22.56
C PHE A 458 22.26 -19.44 -22.81
N PRO A 459 22.34 -20.32 -21.80
CA PRO A 459 21.97 -21.73 -21.95
C PRO A 459 20.56 -21.94 -22.51
N ASP A 460 19.60 -21.12 -22.10
CA ASP A 460 18.20 -21.20 -22.53
C ASP A 460 17.85 -20.12 -23.59
N GLY A 461 18.85 -19.39 -24.13
CA GLY A 461 18.66 -18.36 -25.13
C GLY A 461 17.58 -17.33 -24.71
N TYR A 462 16.60 -17.14 -25.58
CA TYR A 462 15.47 -16.23 -25.35
C TYR A 462 14.51 -16.67 -24.23
N ASP A 463 14.54 -17.93 -23.83
CA ASP A 463 13.75 -18.48 -22.73
C ASP A 463 14.46 -18.33 -21.36
N THR A 464 15.67 -17.77 -21.35
CA THR A 464 16.41 -17.46 -20.11
C THR A 464 15.57 -16.60 -19.17
N TYR A 465 15.47 -17.06 -17.91
CA TYR A 465 14.72 -16.37 -16.87
C TYR A 465 15.48 -15.15 -16.35
N ILE A 466 14.83 -14.01 -16.32
CA ILE A 466 15.31 -12.76 -15.74
C ILE A 466 14.76 -12.64 -14.30
N GLU A 467 15.64 -12.42 -13.35
CA GLU A 467 15.26 -12.16 -11.96
C GLU A 467 14.67 -10.76 -11.79
N GLN A 468 13.99 -10.54 -10.65
CA GLN A 468 13.37 -9.25 -10.32
C GLN A 468 14.36 -8.08 -10.44
N GLY A 469 14.02 -7.10 -11.29
CA GLY A 469 14.88 -5.95 -11.57
C GLY A 469 16.09 -6.27 -12.46
N GLY A 470 16.19 -7.50 -13.02
CA GLY A 470 17.27 -7.92 -13.89
C GLY A 470 18.62 -8.04 -13.17
N THR A 471 18.64 -8.57 -11.95
CA THR A 471 19.86 -8.69 -11.13
C THR A 471 20.88 -9.66 -11.70
N ASN A 472 20.43 -10.60 -12.53
CA ASN A 472 21.24 -11.62 -13.18
C ASN A 472 21.75 -11.23 -14.59
N VAL A 473 21.55 -9.97 -15.01
CA VAL A 473 22.09 -9.45 -16.28
C VAL A 473 22.87 -8.15 -16.03
N SER A 474 23.88 -7.90 -16.87
CA SER A 474 24.71 -6.69 -16.77
C SER A 474 23.91 -5.42 -17.13
N GLY A 475 24.41 -4.24 -16.71
CA GLY A 475 23.78 -2.95 -17.01
C GLY A 475 23.60 -2.72 -18.52
N GLY A 476 24.62 -3.01 -19.33
CA GLY A 476 24.57 -2.87 -20.78
C GLY A 476 23.62 -3.90 -21.46
N GLN A 477 23.57 -5.13 -20.95
CA GLN A 477 22.60 -6.15 -21.42
C GLN A 477 21.16 -5.69 -21.12
N LYS A 478 20.93 -5.18 -19.91
CA LYS A 478 19.62 -4.64 -19.50
C LYS A 478 19.17 -3.47 -20.39
N GLN A 479 20.09 -2.54 -20.70
CA GLN A 479 19.82 -1.42 -21.59
C GLN A 479 19.42 -1.90 -22.98
N ARG A 480 20.19 -2.82 -23.58
CA ARG A 480 19.93 -3.37 -24.92
C ARG A 480 18.58 -4.10 -24.98
N LEU A 481 18.21 -4.86 -23.95
CA LEU A 481 16.88 -5.50 -23.88
C LEU A 481 15.74 -4.47 -23.76
N CYS A 482 15.94 -3.38 -23.01
CA CYS A 482 14.94 -2.31 -22.92
C CYS A 482 14.81 -1.53 -24.25
N ILE A 483 15.90 -1.36 -25.01
CA ILE A 483 15.88 -0.80 -26.36
C ILE A 483 15.11 -1.71 -27.31
N ALA A 484 15.39 -3.02 -27.32
CA ALA A 484 14.66 -4.02 -28.13
C ALA A 484 13.15 -3.99 -27.82
N ARG A 485 12.78 -3.92 -26.54
CA ARG A 485 11.39 -3.76 -26.09
C ARG A 485 10.73 -2.51 -26.67
N ALA A 486 11.45 -1.38 -26.71
CA ALA A 486 10.94 -0.12 -27.26
C ALA A 486 10.75 -0.18 -28.79
N ILE A 487 11.67 -0.83 -29.51
CA ILE A 487 11.59 -1.05 -30.96
C ILE A 487 10.38 -1.91 -31.35
N LEU A 488 10.11 -2.98 -30.59
CA LEU A 488 8.97 -3.89 -30.81
C LEU A 488 7.62 -3.19 -30.77
N LYS A 489 7.53 -2.06 -30.10
CA LYS A 489 6.32 -1.22 -30.09
C LYS A 489 6.03 -0.57 -31.44
N LYS A 490 7.00 -0.51 -32.36
CA LYS A 490 6.92 0.20 -33.65
C LYS A 490 6.42 1.65 -33.49
N PRO A 491 7.05 2.46 -32.61
CA PRO A 491 6.56 3.76 -32.24
C PRO A 491 6.76 4.81 -33.36
N LYS A 492 5.96 5.87 -33.36
CA LYS A 492 6.19 7.07 -34.17
C LYS A 492 7.30 7.97 -33.59
N ILE A 493 7.48 7.90 -32.26
CA ILE A 493 8.52 8.64 -31.54
C ILE A 493 9.24 7.67 -30.60
N LEU A 494 10.57 7.55 -30.73
CA LEU A 494 11.43 6.77 -29.86
C LEU A 494 12.30 7.72 -29.01
N ILE A 495 12.17 7.63 -27.70
CA ILE A 495 12.91 8.45 -26.75
C ILE A 495 13.91 7.55 -26.00
N LEU A 496 15.17 7.95 -26.01
CA LEU A 496 16.27 7.26 -25.34
C LEU A 496 16.88 8.20 -24.28
N ASP A 497 16.55 7.99 -23.00
CA ASP A 497 17.06 8.80 -21.90
C ASP A 497 18.29 8.16 -21.28
N ASP A 498 19.48 8.60 -21.72
CA ASP A 498 20.81 8.12 -21.27
C ASP A 498 20.91 6.58 -21.30
N SER A 499 20.18 5.97 -22.27
CA SER A 499 19.93 4.53 -22.31
C SER A 499 21.06 3.73 -22.98
N THR A 500 22.15 4.38 -23.39
CA THR A 500 23.34 3.73 -23.93
C THR A 500 24.60 4.02 -23.09
N SER A 501 24.45 4.64 -21.93
CA SER A 501 25.58 5.03 -21.05
C SER A 501 26.40 3.84 -20.54
N ALA A 502 25.79 2.69 -20.33
CA ALA A 502 26.46 1.44 -19.93
C ALA A 502 26.80 0.53 -21.12
N VAL A 503 26.58 0.99 -22.34
CA VAL A 503 26.96 0.29 -23.58
C VAL A 503 28.28 0.86 -24.09
N ASP A 504 29.15 0.02 -24.64
CA ASP A 504 30.39 0.47 -25.23
C ASP A 504 30.15 1.28 -26.51
N THR A 505 31.13 2.13 -26.86
CA THR A 505 30.98 3.09 -27.96
C THR A 505 30.76 2.43 -29.34
N LYS A 506 31.31 1.23 -29.56
CA LYS A 506 31.15 0.49 -30.82
C LYS A 506 29.71 0.00 -30.94
N THR A 507 29.18 -0.65 -29.90
CA THR A 507 27.82 -1.15 -29.85
C THR A 507 26.80 -0.01 -29.95
N ASP A 508 27.04 1.13 -29.26
CA ASP A 508 26.19 2.32 -29.37
C ASP A 508 26.11 2.86 -30.82
N ALA A 509 27.26 2.90 -31.53
CA ALA A 509 27.30 3.32 -32.94
C ALA A 509 26.50 2.36 -33.84
N LEU A 510 26.60 1.05 -33.62
CA LEU A 510 25.83 0.04 -34.36
C LEU A 510 24.33 0.16 -34.14
N ILE A 511 23.91 0.40 -32.90
CA ILE A 511 22.50 0.63 -32.56
C ILE A 511 21.97 1.90 -33.28
N ARG A 512 22.72 2.99 -33.28
CA ARG A 512 22.33 4.23 -33.99
C ARG A 512 22.28 4.03 -35.51
N GLN A 513 23.23 3.29 -36.07
CA GLN A 513 23.22 2.96 -37.48
C GLN A 513 21.98 2.09 -37.84
N ALA A 514 21.64 1.09 -37.03
CA ALA A 514 20.41 0.31 -37.19
C ALA A 514 19.15 1.19 -37.16
N PHE A 515 19.07 2.13 -36.25
CA PHE A 515 17.93 3.06 -36.19
C PHE A 515 17.81 3.94 -37.44
N LYS A 516 18.93 4.37 -38.01
CA LYS A 516 18.93 5.19 -39.23
C LYS A 516 18.37 4.43 -40.42
N HIS A 517 18.70 3.13 -40.57
CA HIS A 517 18.31 2.32 -41.69
C HIS A 517 16.94 1.66 -41.55
N GLU A 518 16.62 1.16 -40.34
CA GLU A 518 15.43 0.32 -40.10
C GLU A 518 14.24 1.11 -39.57
N LEU A 519 14.48 2.32 -39.02
CA LEU A 519 13.43 3.17 -38.45
C LEU A 519 13.45 4.60 -39.05
N PRO A 520 13.45 4.76 -40.41
CA PRO A 520 13.59 6.09 -41.02
C PRO A 520 12.43 7.04 -40.66
N ASP A 521 11.21 6.54 -40.59
CA ASP A 521 10.00 7.32 -40.32
C ASP A 521 9.76 7.63 -38.83
N THR A 522 10.50 6.96 -37.94
CA THR A 522 10.40 7.18 -36.49
C THR A 522 11.23 8.39 -36.09
N THR A 523 10.65 9.33 -35.37
CA THR A 523 11.37 10.45 -34.73
C THR A 523 12.16 9.93 -33.54
N LYS A 524 13.48 10.18 -33.50
CA LYS A 524 14.38 9.71 -32.44
C LYS A 524 14.84 10.89 -31.59
N ILE A 525 14.64 10.80 -30.28
CA ILE A 525 15.13 11.80 -29.32
C ILE A 525 16.11 11.10 -28.38
N ILE A 526 17.38 11.46 -28.47
CA ILE A 526 18.49 10.82 -27.77
C ILE A 526 19.07 11.78 -26.75
N ILE A 527 18.85 11.52 -25.48
CA ILE A 527 19.59 12.18 -24.39
C ILE A 527 20.85 11.40 -24.14
N ALA A 528 21.99 12.06 -24.22
CA ALA A 528 23.27 11.44 -23.94
C ALA A 528 24.20 12.37 -23.14
N GLN A 529 25.11 11.75 -22.41
CA GLN A 529 26.21 12.45 -21.73
C GLN A 529 27.44 12.54 -22.63
N ARG A 530 27.56 11.62 -23.61
CA ARG A 530 28.67 11.59 -24.55
C ARG A 530 28.29 12.30 -25.85
N VAL A 531 29.15 13.23 -26.29
CA VAL A 531 28.99 13.93 -27.58
C VAL A 531 28.93 12.93 -28.73
N SER A 532 29.78 11.87 -28.69
CA SER A 532 29.83 10.82 -29.71
C SER A 532 28.49 10.10 -29.93
N SER A 533 27.57 10.09 -28.96
CA SER A 533 26.26 9.45 -29.08
C SER A 533 25.22 10.31 -29.80
N VAL A 534 25.49 11.61 -29.99
CA VAL A 534 24.54 12.55 -30.64
C VAL A 534 25.16 13.34 -31.80
N GLN A 535 26.46 13.20 -32.07
CA GLN A 535 27.15 13.96 -33.13
C GLN A 535 26.53 13.79 -34.52
N ASP A 536 25.92 12.62 -34.81
CA ASP A 536 25.29 12.28 -36.08
C ASP A 536 23.79 12.66 -36.12
N ALA A 537 23.28 13.36 -35.10
CA ALA A 537 21.88 13.81 -35.06
C ALA A 537 21.64 14.96 -36.03
N ASP A 538 20.44 15.02 -36.62
CA ASP A 538 20.05 16.11 -37.53
C ASP A 538 20.07 17.47 -36.83
N ARG A 539 19.81 17.47 -35.53
CA ARG A 539 19.89 18.66 -34.67
C ARG A 539 20.25 18.27 -33.25
N ILE A 540 21.12 19.06 -32.64
CA ILE A 540 21.54 18.89 -31.25
C ILE A 540 21.04 20.09 -30.45
N LEU A 541 20.49 19.80 -29.27
CA LEU A 541 20.02 20.80 -28.30
C LEU A 541 20.93 20.75 -27.07
N VAL A 542 21.43 21.89 -26.67
CA VAL A 542 22.19 22.05 -25.42
C VAL A 542 21.27 22.65 -24.38
N MET A 543 21.06 21.93 -23.29
CA MET A 543 20.20 22.39 -22.20
C MET A 543 21.03 22.82 -20.98
N ASP A 544 20.73 24.00 -20.48
CA ASP A 544 21.24 24.48 -19.20
C ASP A 544 20.17 25.23 -18.42
N GLY A 545 20.13 25.04 -17.09
CA GLY A 545 19.20 25.71 -16.19
C GLY A 545 17.71 25.62 -16.58
N GLY A 546 17.30 24.54 -17.28
CA GLY A 546 15.92 24.32 -17.73
C GLY A 546 15.56 25.11 -19.00
N ARG A 547 16.53 25.55 -19.78
CA ARG A 547 16.37 26.26 -21.06
C ARG A 547 17.22 25.60 -22.15
N ILE A 548 16.82 25.79 -23.41
CA ILE A 548 17.66 25.47 -24.56
C ILE A 548 18.58 26.69 -24.79
N VAL A 549 19.89 26.52 -24.61
CA VAL A 549 20.88 27.60 -24.72
C VAL A 549 21.57 27.60 -26.07
N GLU A 550 21.78 26.41 -26.67
CA GLU A 550 22.36 26.27 -28.01
C GLU A 550 21.58 25.23 -28.79
N SER A 551 21.50 25.42 -30.11
CA SER A 551 20.81 24.48 -31.01
C SER A 551 21.39 24.57 -32.42
N GLY A 552 21.77 23.43 -32.98
CA GLY A 552 22.36 23.33 -34.33
C GLY A 552 22.83 21.94 -34.65
N THR A 553 23.51 21.76 -35.79
CA THR A 553 24.25 20.53 -36.13
C THR A 553 25.55 20.45 -35.33
N HIS A 554 26.23 19.31 -35.37
CA HIS A 554 27.52 19.12 -34.72
C HIS A 554 28.55 20.21 -35.15
N GLU A 555 28.66 20.46 -36.46
CA GLU A 555 29.57 21.42 -37.02
C GLU A 555 29.26 22.87 -36.65
N GLU A 556 27.98 23.25 -36.69
CA GLU A 556 27.48 24.56 -36.30
C GLU A 556 27.79 24.85 -34.81
N LEU A 557 27.53 23.88 -33.92
CA LEU A 557 27.76 24.02 -32.51
C LEU A 557 29.27 24.07 -32.13
N LEU A 558 30.11 23.35 -32.87
CA LEU A 558 31.55 23.50 -32.72
C LEU A 558 32.05 24.89 -33.15
N ALA A 559 31.45 25.46 -34.20
CA ALA A 559 31.80 26.80 -34.69
C ALA A 559 31.36 27.92 -33.73
N LEU A 560 30.24 27.73 -32.99
CA LEU A 560 29.70 28.67 -31.99
C LEU A 560 30.65 28.88 -30.79
N ASN A 561 31.58 27.96 -30.54
CA ASN A 561 32.54 28.01 -29.44
C ASN A 561 31.89 28.17 -28.04
N GLY A 562 30.70 27.55 -27.85
CA GLY A 562 29.92 27.59 -26.63
C GLY A 562 30.05 26.33 -25.77
N ILE A 563 29.05 26.06 -24.95
CA ILE A 563 29.02 24.93 -23.99
C ILE A 563 29.22 23.59 -24.71
N TYR A 564 28.64 23.41 -25.90
CA TYR A 564 28.80 22.17 -26.67
C TYR A 564 30.28 21.91 -26.99
N ARG A 565 31.00 22.90 -27.45
CA ARG A 565 32.41 22.77 -27.80
C ARG A 565 33.25 22.45 -26.56
N GLU A 566 33.01 23.14 -25.43
CA GLU A 566 33.72 22.87 -24.18
C GLU A 566 33.55 21.40 -23.75
N VAL A 567 32.33 20.87 -23.84
CA VAL A 567 32.05 19.47 -23.52
C VAL A 567 32.74 18.52 -24.50
N ASN A 568 32.70 18.83 -25.80
CA ASN A 568 33.37 18.02 -26.83
C ASN A 568 34.88 17.96 -26.63
N ASP A 569 35.53 19.12 -26.44
CA ASP A 569 36.96 19.22 -26.25
C ASP A 569 37.43 18.53 -24.96
N SER A 570 36.65 18.62 -23.89
CA SER A 570 36.91 17.91 -22.64
C SER A 570 36.87 16.38 -22.83
N GLN A 571 35.88 15.88 -23.59
CA GLN A 571 35.74 14.45 -23.84
C GLN A 571 36.78 13.92 -24.85
N THR A 572 37.25 14.74 -25.77
CA THR A 572 38.28 14.37 -26.74
C THR A 572 39.66 14.30 -26.09
N LYS A 573 40.05 15.31 -25.30
CA LYS A 573 41.28 15.32 -24.52
C LYS A 573 41.40 14.16 -23.53
N SER A 574 40.27 13.73 -22.94
CA SER A 574 40.21 12.57 -22.04
C SER A 574 40.38 11.21 -22.76
N LYS A 575 40.32 11.16 -24.10
CA LYS A 575 40.60 9.95 -24.89
C LYS A 575 42.05 9.86 -25.37
N GLU A 576 42.75 10.98 -25.41
CA GLU A 576 44.14 11.07 -25.85
C GLU A 576 45.15 10.96 -24.67
N ALA A 577 44.69 11.13 -23.43
CA ALA A 577 45.44 10.92 -22.21
C ALA A 577 45.21 9.49 -21.64
#